data_e135365697399cb0fd8e02b2424a0eca
#
_entry.id   e135365697399cb0fd8e02b2424a0eca
#
_cell.length_a   1.000
_cell.length_b   1.000
_cell.length_c   1.000
_cell.angle_alpha   90.00
_cell.angle_beta   90.00
_cell.angle_gamma   90.00
#
_symmetry.space_group_name_H-M   'P 1'
#
loop_
_entity.id
_entity.type
_entity.pdbx_description
1 polymer ?
#
loop_
_entity_poly.entity_id
_entity_poly.type
_entity_poly.pdbx_seq_one_letter_code
_entity_poly.pdbx_strand_id
1 'polypeptide(L)'
;MKKRNNENLHQLFENLEIGIGGVSSSLGVSQRQLRYWEKKGYIKPVNDQSGVRRYSLATVYLIAFIKDRLDEGYTLEAAVEKSTEIRLKSKIGRHLLRNSFDDIEITDASQGYGQIDLGQVQIDATQQAELFGVVDKNGSHFELKTK
;
A
#
# COMPACT_ATOMS: atom_id res chain seq x y z
N MET A 1 -11.76 23.17 -5.84
CA MET A 1 -12.05 22.50 -7.12
C MET A 1 -10.75 21.93 -7.70
N LYS A 2 -10.22 20.79 -7.18
CA LYS A 2 -9.08 20.06 -7.75
C LYS A 2 -9.12 18.58 -7.32
N LYS A 3 -10.22 17.85 -7.64
CA LYS A 3 -10.34 16.41 -7.37
C LYS A 3 -9.91 15.51 -8.55
N ARG A 4 -9.27 16.03 -9.60
CA ARG A 4 -9.11 15.31 -10.88
C ARG A 4 -7.79 14.58 -11.13
N ASN A 5 -6.72 14.86 -10.38
CA ASN A 5 -5.40 14.31 -10.73
C ASN A 5 -5.11 12.91 -10.15
N ASN A 6 -5.82 12.48 -9.11
CA ASN A 6 -5.57 11.18 -8.48
C ASN A 6 -6.42 10.03 -9.05
N GLU A 7 -7.57 10.34 -9.68
CA GLU A 7 -8.46 9.31 -10.24
C GLU A 7 -7.82 8.57 -11.42
N ASN A 8 -7.11 9.27 -12.28
CA ASN A 8 -6.47 8.66 -13.45
C ASN A 8 -5.31 7.72 -13.06
N LEU A 9 -4.49 8.11 -12.08
CA LEU A 9 -3.44 7.26 -11.54
C LEU A 9 -4.02 6.05 -10.80
N HIS A 10 -5.08 6.26 -10.04
CA HIS A 10 -5.76 5.17 -9.34
C HIS A 10 -6.36 4.17 -10.31
N GLN A 11 -7.06 4.64 -11.35
CA GLN A 11 -7.59 3.80 -12.42
C GLN A 11 -6.49 3.06 -13.19
N LEU A 12 -5.34 3.73 -13.46
CA LEU A 12 -4.20 3.08 -14.08
C LEU A 12 -3.70 1.91 -13.23
N PHE A 13 -3.50 2.11 -11.93
CA PHE A 13 -3.05 1.06 -11.02
C PHE A 13 -4.07 -0.06 -10.83
N GLU A 14 -5.36 0.24 -10.85
CA GLU A 14 -6.41 -0.78 -10.76
C GLU A 14 -6.52 -1.62 -12.03
N ASN A 15 -6.27 -1.02 -13.20
CA ASN A 15 -6.39 -1.68 -14.49
C ASN A 15 -5.07 -2.26 -15.01
N LEU A 16 -3.95 -2.02 -14.31
CA LEU A 16 -2.66 -2.57 -14.72
C LEU A 16 -2.60 -4.07 -14.43
N GLU A 17 -2.36 -4.84 -15.48
CA GLU A 17 -2.24 -6.29 -15.42
C GLU A 17 -0.89 -6.75 -15.94
N ILE A 18 -0.26 -7.68 -15.24
CA ILE A 18 1.03 -8.23 -15.58
C ILE A 18 0.88 -9.73 -15.86
N GLY A 19 1.38 -10.18 -17.02
CA GLY A 19 1.36 -11.59 -17.38
C GLY A 19 2.24 -12.45 -16.47
N ILE A 20 1.89 -13.73 -16.32
CA ILE A 20 2.61 -14.68 -15.45
C ILE A 20 4.12 -14.75 -15.73
N GLY A 21 4.54 -14.62 -16.99
CA GLY A 21 5.95 -14.57 -17.37
C GLY A 21 6.67 -13.34 -16.82
N GLY A 22 6.04 -12.16 -16.91
CA GLY A 22 6.57 -10.91 -16.37
C GLY A 22 6.69 -10.96 -14.84
N VAL A 23 5.66 -11.46 -14.15
CA VAL A 23 5.69 -11.64 -12.69
C VAL A 23 6.80 -12.61 -12.28
N SER A 24 6.90 -13.75 -12.97
CA SER A 24 7.92 -14.77 -12.73
C SER A 24 9.33 -14.21 -12.84
N SER A 25 9.63 -13.47 -13.93
CA SER A 25 10.96 -12.91 -14.16
C SER A 25 11.30 -11.77 -13.19
N SER A 26 10.33 -10.93 -12.84
CA SER A 26 10.57 -9.77 -11.99
C SER A 26 10.74 -10.13 -10.51
N LEU A 27 10.03 -11.16 -10.03
CA LEU A 27 10.02 -11.53 -8.61
C LEU A 27 10.81 -12.81 -8.29
N GLY A 28 11.38 -13.47 -9.29
CA GLY A 28 12.10 -14.73 -9.08
C GLY A 28 11.24 -15.89 -8.57
N VAL A 29 9.92 -15.84 -8.83
CA VAL A 29 8.97 -16.90 -8.49
C VAL A 29 8.64 -17.67 -9.75
N SER A 30 8.89 -18.99 -9.79
CA SER A 30 8.62 -19.77 -10.99
C SER A 30 7.14 -19.79 -11.36
N GLN A 31 6.83 -19.85 -12.65
CA GLN A 31 5.43 -19.96 -13.10
C GLN A 31 4.72 -21.19 -12.51
N ARG A 32 5.47 -22.27 -12.24
CA ARG A 32 4.94 -23.46 -11.56
C ARG A 32 4.49 -23.14 -10.12
N GLN A 33 5.28 -22.36 -9.38
CA GLN A 33 4.92 -21.92 -8.02
C GLN A 33 3.69 -21.01 -8.06
N LEU A 34 3.64 -20.06 -8.99
CA LEU A 34 2.48 -19.17 -9.15
C LEU A 34 1.18 -19.95 -9.40
N ARG A 35 1.22 -20.93 -10.32
CA ARG A 35 0.07 -21.83 -10.57
C ARG A 35 -0.30 -22.67 -9.36
N TYR A 36 0.68 -23.09 -8.58
CA TYR A 36 0.42 -23.81 -7.33
C TYR A 36 -0.27 -22.91 -6.30
N TRP A 37 0.18 -21.65 -6.16
CA TRP A 37 -0.44 -20.69 -5.26
C TRP A 37 -1.86 -20.32 -5.68
N GLU A 38 -2.14 -20.24 -6.98
CA GLU A 38 -3.51 -20.12 -7.51
C GLU A 38 -4.37 -21.31 -7.10
N LYS A 39 -3.87 -22.53 -7.33
CA LYS A 39 -4.58 -23.77 -6.99
C LYS A 39 -4.92 -23.86 -5.50
N LYS A 40 -4.05 -23.31 -4.65
CA LYS A 40 -4.26 -23.21 -3.20
C LYS A 40 -5.17 -22.05 -2.79
N GLY A 41 -5.54 -21.17 -3.72
CA GLY A 41 -6.37 -20.01 -3.43
C GLY A 41 -5.62 -18.86 -2.74
N TYR A 42 -4.29 -18.90 -2.67
CA TYR A 42 -3.48 -17.86 -2.05
C TYR A 42 -3.43 -16.58 -2.89
N ILE A 43 -3.44 -16.74 -4.21
CA ILE A 43 -3.50 -15.65 -5.18
C ILE A 43 -4.59 -15.94 -6.21
N LYS A 44 -5.09 -14.88 -6.87
CA LYS A 44 -6.09 -15.01 -7.93
C LYS A 44 -5.63 -14.28 -9.17
N PRO A 45 -5.65 -14.91 -10.34
CA PRO A 45 -5.47 -14.21 -11.60
C PRO A 45 -6.68 -13.32 -11.89
N VAL A 46 -6.51 -12.36 -12.77
CA VAL A 46 -7.64 -11.64 -13.37
C VAL A 46 -8.36 -12.63 -14.29
N ASN A 47 -9.69 -12.65 -14.21
CA ASN A 47 -10.50 -13.49 -15.08
C ASN A 47 -10.42 -12.94 -16.52
N ASP A 48 -9.60 -13.59 -17.33
CA ASP A 48 -9.43 -13.29 -18.74
C ASP A 48 -9.89 -14.48 -19.57
N GLN A 49 -10.74 -14.19 -20.55
CA GLN A 49 -11.21 -15.18 -21.53
C GLN A 49 -10.11 -15.61 -22.52
N SER A 50 -8.97 -14.90 -22.54
CA SER A 50 -7.84 -15.17 -23.47
C SER A 50 -7.03 -16.40 -23.13
N GLY A 51 -7.23 -17.03 -21.97
CA GLY A 51 -6.45 -18.16 -21.48
C GLY A 51 -5.03 -17.82 -21.01
N VAL A 52 -4.62 -16.57 -21.16
CA VAL A 52 -3.32 -16.05 -20.67
C VAL A 52 -3.49 -15.58 -19.22
N ARG A 53 -2.73 -16.19 -18.29
CA ARG A 53 -2.77 -15.77 -16.89
C ARG A 53 -2.14 -14.41 -16.70
N ARG A 54 -2.96 -13.50 -16.16
CA ARG A 54 -2.54 -12.14 -15.78
C ARG A 54 -2.90 -11.89 -14.32
N TYR A 55 -2.16 -11.02 -13.68
CA TYR A 55 -2.39 -10.62 -12.30
C TYR A 55 -2.51 -9.11 -12.21
N SER A 56 -3.48 -8.65 -11.43
CA SER A 56 -3.58 -7.23 -11.08
C SER A 56 -2.34 -6.81 -10.28
N LEU A 57 -2.03 -5.52 -10.31
CA LEU A 57 -0.92 -4.98 -9.51
C LEU A 57 -1.04 -5.33 -8.03
N ALA A 58 -2.27 -5.31 -7.48
CA ALA A 58 -2.51 -5.71 -6.09
C ALA A 58 -2.13 -7.18 -5.81
N THR A 59 -2.38 -8.09 -6.79
CA THR A 59 -1.95 -9.48 -6.68
C THR A 59 -0.44 -9.61 -6.83
N VAL A 60 0.18 -8.83 -7.70
CA VAL A 60 1.65 -8.82 -7.85
C VAL A 60 2.34 -8.38 -6.56
N TYR A 61 1.83 -7.34 -5.88
CA TYR A 61 2.31 -6.95 -4.55
C TYR A 61 2.16 -8.07 -3.52
N LEU A 62 1.03 -8.78 -3.52
CA LEU A 62 0.84 -9.92 -2.61
C LEU A 62 1.87 -11.02 -2.88
N ILE A 63 2.13 -11.33 -4.17
CA ILE A 63 3.16 -12.31 -4.56
C ILE A 63 4.54 -11.88 -4.06
N ALA A 64 4.90 -10.61 -4.22
CA ALA A 64 6.16 -10.07 -3.72
C ALA A 64 6.30 -10.23 -2.20
N PHE A 65 5.27 -9.86 -1.43
CA PHE A 65 5.29 -10.04 0.03
C PHE A 65 5.40 -11.51 0.46
N ILE A 66 4.70 -12.42 -0.24
CA ILE A 66 4.84 -13.86 0.03
C ILE A 66 6.29 -14.30 -0.23
N LYS A 67 6.88 -13.87 -1.34
CA LYS A 67 8.27 -14.20 -1.70
C LYS A 67 9.25 -13.71 -0.65
N ASP A 68 9.12 -12.44 -0.21
CA ASP A 68 9.97 -11.87 0.85
C ASP A 68 9.91 -12.69 2.13
N ARG A 69 8.72 -13.12 2.56
CA ARG A 69 8.56 -13.96 3.76
C ARG A 69 9.17 -15.35 3.58
N LEU A 70 9.04 -15.94 2.37
CA LEU A 70 9.70 -17.21 2.07
C LEU A 70 11.23 -17.08 2.12
N ASP A 71 11.78 -15.99 1.61
CA ASP A 71 13.22 -15.70 1.65
C ASP A 71 13.73 -15.47 3.08
N GLU A 72 12.88 -14.98 3.98
CA GLU A 72 13.14 -14.90 5.41
C GLU A 72 13.04 -16.26 6.14
N GLY A 73 12.66 -17.33 5.44
CA GLY A 73 12.59 -18.69 5.98
C GLY A 73 11.23 -19.09 6.55
N TYR A 74 10.17 -18.32 6.33
CA TYR A 74 8.81 -18.73 6.71
C TYR A 74 8.30 -19.86 5.82
N THR A 75 7.43 -20.72 6.37
CA THR A 75 6.66 -21.66 5.56
C THR A 75 5.70 -20.91 4.63
N LEU A 76 5.27 -21.54 3.53
CA LEU A 76 4.36 -20.90 2.58
C LEU A 76 3.05 -20.43 3.24
N GLU A 77 2.47 -21.26 4.12
CA GLU A 77 1.23 -20.91 4.82
C GLU A 77 1.44 -19.69 5.73
N ALA A 78 2.50 -19.66 6.52
CA ALA A 78 2.84 -18.53 7.38
C ALA A 78 3.17 -17.26 6.54
N ALA A 79 3.84 -17.42 5.40
CA ALA A 79 4.14 -16.33 4.48
C ALA A 79 2.87 -15.71 3.90
N VAL A 80 1.90 -16.54 3.50
CA VAL A 80 0.60 -16.09 2.97
C VAL A 80 -0.21 -15.37 4.05
N GLU A 81 -0.29 -15.93 5.26
CA GLU A 81 -1.00 -15.31 6.38
C GLU A 81 -0.45 -13.92 6.71
N LYS A 82 0.87 -13.82 6.92
CA LYS A 82 1.56 -12.54 7.20
C LYS A 82 1.39 -11.52 6.07
N SER A 83 1.47 -11.97 4.81
CA SER A 83 1.33 -11.10 3.65
C SER A 83 -0.11 -10.57 3.51
N THR A 84 -1.09 -11.39 3.86
CA THR A 84 -2.51 -10.98 3.87
C THR A 84 -2.78 -9.96 4.96
N GLU A 85 -2.20 -10.14 6.15
CA GLU A 85 -2.29 -9.18 7.25
C GLU A 85 -1.68 -7.82 6.87
N ILE A 86 -0.47 -7.81 6.31
CA ILE A 86 0.19 -6.58 5.83
C ILE A 86 -0.65 -5.88 4.78
N ARG A 87 -1.22 -6.63 3.83
CA ARG A 87 -2.12 -6.08 2.80
C ARG A 87 -3.33 -5.39 3.41
N LEU A 88 -3.94 -6.00 4.43
CA LEU A 88 -5.09 -5.43 5.13
C LEU A 88 -4.69 -4.15 5.87
N LYS A 89 -3.59 -4.16 6.61
CA LYS A 89 -3.03 -2.98 7.30
C LYS A 89 -2.75 -1.85 6.31
N SER A 90 -2.15 -2.15 5.16
CA SER A 90 -1.88 -1.17 4.11
C SER A 90 -3.16 -0.61 3.48
N LYS A 91 -4.21 -1.43 3.35
CA LYS A 91 -5.52 -0.96 2.86
C LYS A 91 -6.16 0.01 3.85
N ILE A 92 -6.13 -0.30 5.14
CA ILE A 92 -6.64 0.57 6.21
C ILE A 92 -5.86 1.88 6.24
N GLY A 93 -4.52 1.82 6.26
CA GLY A 93 -3.66 3.00 6.26
C GLY A 93 -3.92 3.91 5.06
N ARG A 94 -4.01 3.35 3.85
CA ARG A 94 -4.36 4.14 2.66
C ARG A 94 -5.75 4.76 2.73
N HIS A 95 -6.71 4.08 3.34
CA HIS A 95 -8.06 4.63 3.49
C HIS A 95 -8.07 5.84 4.43
N LEU A 96 -7.33 5.76 5.54
CA LEU A 96 -7.18 6.86 6.49
C LEU A 96 -6.45 8.06 5.86
N LEU A 97 -5.41 7.80 5.06
CA LEU A 97 -4.56 8.85 4.49
C LEU A 97 -5.06 9.38 3.13
N ARG A 98 -6.06 8.75 2.52
CA ARG A 98 -6.51 9.06 1.15
C ARG A 98 -6.92 10.53 0.96
N ASN A 99 -7.55 11.12 1.96
CA ASN A 99 -8.01 12.51 1.91
C ASN A 99 -6.95 13.50 2.39
N SER A 100 -5.88 13.01 2.99
CA SER A 100 -4.86 13.82 3.65
C SER A 100 -3.66 14.14 2.77
N PHE A 101 -3.51 13.47 1.61
CA PHE A 101 -2.38 13.76 0.72
C PHE A 101 -2.46 15.14 0.05
N ASP A 102 -3.68 15.66 -0.16
CA ASP A 102 -3.88 16.99 -0.73
C ASP A 102 -3.59 18.11 0.30
N ASP A 103 -3.53 17.76 1.59
CA ASP A 103 -3.31 18.67 2.72
C ASP A 103 -1.85 18.62 3.23
N ILE A 104 -0.95 18.00 2.46
CA ILE A 104 0.49 17.98 2.79
C ILE A 104 1.10 19.33 2.42
N GLU A 105 1.64 20.02 3.42
CA GLU A 105 2.46 21.21 3.26
C GLU A 105 3.94 20.82 3.21
N ILE A 106 4.62 21.15 2.12
CA ILE A 106 6.06 20.94 1.97
C ILE A 106 6.78 22.10 2.64
N THR A 107 7.52 21.82 3.72
CA THR A 107 8.29 22.85 4.45
C THR A 107 9.72 22.98 3.93
N ASP A 108 10.32 21.90 3.44
CA ASP A 108 11.62 21.89 2.76
C ASP A 108 11.67 20.79 1.69
N ALA A 109 11.55 21.19 0.44
CA ALA A 109 11.57 20.27 -0.70
C ALA A 109 12.93 19.60 -0.91
N SER A 110 14.03 20.24 -0.52
CA SER A 110 15.38 19.70 -0.71
C SER A 110 15.69 18.55 0.23
N GLN A 111 15.08 18.58 1.43
CA GLN A 111 15.23 17.55 2.46
C GLN A 111 14.06 16.57 2.49
N GLY A 112 12.98 16.85 1.74
CA GLY A 112 11.76 16.07 1.79
C GLY A 112 10.99 16.26 3.10
N TYR A 113 11.07 17.44 3.71
CA TYR A 113 10.36 17.76 4.95
C TYR A 113 8.98 18.34 4.66
N GLY A 114 8.05 18.08 5.55
CA GLY A 114 6.68 18.56 5.42
C GLY A 114 5.83 18.23 6.63
N GLN A 115 4.61 18.71 6.59
CA GLN A 115 3.59 18.40 7.57
C GLN A 115 2.26 18.09 6.91
N ILE A 116 1.43 17.34 7.60
CA ILE A 116 0.07 16.97 7.18
C ILE A 116 -0.89 17.28 8.31
N ASP A 117 -1.97 17.98 8.00
CA ASP A 117 -3.05 18.22 8.95
C ASP A 117 -3.91 16.95 9.03
N LEU A 118 -3.99 16.36 10.23
CA LEU A 118 -4.78 15.18 10.53
C LEU A 118 -6.12 15.51 11.21
N GLY A 119 -6.41 16.80 11.36
CA GLY A 119 -7.65 17.31 11.89
C GLY A 119 -7.65 17.59 13.40
N GLN A 120 -8.82 17.89 13.91
CA GLN A 120 -9.01 18.24 15.31
C GLN A 120 -9.12 16.99 16.18
N VAL A 121 -8.46 17.02 17.34
CA VAL A 121 -8.53 15.99 18.36
C VAL A 121 -8.97 16.59 19.69
N GLN A 122 -9.75 15.83 20.43
CA GLN A 122 -10.16 16.18 21.80
C GLN A 122 -9.05 15.75 22.75
N ILE A 123 -8.47 16.70 23.48
CA ILE A 123 -7.44 16.41 24.48
C ILE A 123 -8.13 16.03 25.81
N ASP A 124 -9.10 16.83 26.24
CA ASP A 124 -9.89 16.56 27.44
C ASP A 124 -11.33 17.08 27.25
N ALA A 125 -12.13 17.11 28.33
CA ALA A 125 -13.52 17.56 28.28
C ALA A 125 -13.71 19.02 27.83
N THR A 126 -12.64 19.84 27.89
CA THR A 126 -12.69 21.29 27.65
C THR A 126 -11.74 21.77 26.57
N GLN A 127 -10.75 20.96 26.17
CA GLN A 127 -9.67 21.38 25.31
C GLN A 127 -9.59 20.55 24.03
N GLN A 128 -9.49 21.26 22.91
CA GLN A 128 -9.23 20.69 21.58
C GLN A 128 -7.89 21.19 21.04
N ALA A 129 -7.25 20.39 20.20
CA ALA A 129 -6.07 20.77 19.46
C ALA A 129 -6.13 20.25 18.02
N GLU A 130 -5.32 20.85 17.17
CA GLU A 130 -5.06 20.36 15.82
C GLU A 130 -3.89 19.37 15.85
N LEU A 131 -4.07 18.18 15.27
CA LEU A 131 -3.05 17.14 15.19
C LEU A 131 -2.34 17.23 13.84
N PHE A 132 -1.02 17.32 13.88
CA PHE A 132 -0.17 17.29 12.69
C PHE A 132 0.75 16.07 12.70
N GLY A 133 0.90 15.43 11.55
CA GLY A 133 2.01 14.53 11.28
C GLY A 133 3.14 15.33 10.65
N VAL A 134 4.34 15.27 11.22
CA VAL A 134 5.49 16.10 10.82
C VAL A 134 6.64 15.19 10.40
N VAL A 135 7.32 15.56 9.31
CA VAL A 135 8.60 14.98 8.89
C VAL A 135 9.62 16.11 8.82
N ASP A 136 10.61 16.06 9.68
CA ASP A 136 11.68 17.04 9.76
C ASP A 136 13.04 16.37 10.04
N LYS A 137 14.05 17.16 10.41
CA LYS A 137 15.41 16.68 10.76
C LYS A 137 15.45 15.69 11.94
N ASN A 138 14.40 15.65 12.76
CA ASN A 138 14.27 14.73 13.90
C ASN A 138 13.54 13.43 13.51
N GLY A 139 13.13 13.30 12.25
CA GLY A 139 12.36 12.16 11.73
C GLY A 139 10.87 12.42 11.70
N SER A 140 10.07 11.34 11.69
CA SER A 140 8.61 11.43 11.66
C SER A 140 8.04 11.43 13.08
N HIS A 141 7.19 12.39 13.39
CA HIS A 141 6.53 12.51 14.69
C HIS A 141 5.16 13.20 14.59
N PHE A 142 4.44 13.26 15.70
CA PHE A 142 3.17 13.97 15.78
C PHE A 142 3.29 15.21 16.65
N GLU A 143 2.63 16.29 16.22
CA GLU A 143 2.52 17.54 16.96
C GLU A 143 1.08 17.90 17.24
N LEU A 144 0.82 18.43 18.44
CA LEU A 144 -0.45 19.03 18.81
C LEU A 144 -0.30 20.54 18.85
N LYS A 145 -1.13 21.28 18.09
CA LYS A 145 -1.18 22.74 18.13
C LYS A 145 -2.49 23.14 18.83
N THR A 146 -2.38 23.68 20.05
CA THR A 146 -3.51 24.29 20.75
C THR A 146 -3.71 25.72 20.24
N LYS A 147 -4.97 26.10 20.04
CA LYS A 147 -5.32 27.50 19.73
C LYS A 147 -5.27 28.37 20.97
#